data_5a3c2a7d89c147947266871b91b52ea1
#
_entry.id   5a3c2a7d89c147947266871b91b52ea1
#
_cell.length_a   1.000
_cell.length_b   1.000
_cell.length_c   1.000
_cell.angle_alpha   90.00
_cell.angle_beta   90.00
_cell.angle_gamma   90.00
#
_symmetry.space_group_name_H-M   'P 1'
#
loop_
_entity.id
_entity.type
_entity.pdbx_description
1 polymer ?
#
loop_
_entity_poly.entity_id
_entity_poly.type
_entity_poly.pdbx_seq_one_letter_code
_entity_poly.pdbx_strand_id
1 'polypeptide(L)'
;MKTEADIQSEIMIELSKRGHKIFRANAGKIQDARTGMWIKLFPKGFSDLCGWRKSDGKFIAIEVKNEKGKLRPEQKRFAEFAATQPIIYGVARSKEDAIVIVEGESDESKTEKKATSK
;
A
#
# COMPACT_ATOMS: atom_id res chain seq x y z
N MET A 1 -21.06 4.62 0.32
CA MET A 1 -19.76 3.96 0.57
C MET A 1 -18.81 4.27 -0.60
N LYS A 2 -17.58 4.60 -0.28
CA LYS A 2 -16.58 4.86 -1.32
C LYS A 2 -16.14 3.56 -1.97
N THR A 3 -15.83 3.62 -3.25
CA THR A 3 -15.25 2.49 -3.95
C THR A 3 -13.76 2.40 -3.63
N GLU A 4 -13.16 1.24 -3.91
CA GLU A 4 -11.72 1.08 -3.73
C GLU A 4 -10.95 2.05 -4.63
N ALA A 5 -11.47 2.31 -5.84
CA ALA A 5 -10.84 3.26 -6.75
C ALA A 5 -10.83 4.68 -6.18
N ASP A 6 -11.92 5.10 -5.53
CA ASP A 6 -11.99 6.41 -4.90
C ASP A 6 -10.97 6.52 -3.76
N ILE A 7 -10.92 5.50 -2.93
CA ILE A 7 -10.00 5.47 -1.79
C ILE A 7 -8.55 5.48 -2.29
N GLN A 8 -8.26 4.71 -3.33
CA GLN A 8 -6.94 4.65 -3.93
C GLN A 8 -6.48 6.03 -4.41
N SER A 9 -7.38 6.74 -5.09
CA SER A 9 -7.07 8.10 -5.57
C SER A 9 -6.83 9.06 -4.42
N GLU A 10 -7.64 8.98 -3.37
CA GLU A 10 -7.47 9.84 -2.19
C GLU A 10 -6.13 9.58 -1.50
N ILE A 11 -5.75 8.30 -1.40
CA ILE A 11 -4.47 7.93 -0.80
C ILE A 11 -3.32 8.49 -1.60
N MET A 12 -3.36 8.34 -2.92
CA MET A 12 -2.30 8.82 -3.79
C MET A 12 -2.13 10.34 -3.65
N ILE A 13 -3.23 11.07 -3.64
CA ILE A 13 -3.19 12.53 -3.50
C ILE A 13 -2.60 12.90 -2.15
N GLU A 14 -3.09 12.29 -1.09
CA GLU A 14 -2.65 12.66 0.26
C GLU A 14 -1.16 12.34 0.49
N LEU A 15 -0.73 11.15 0.13
CA LEU A 15 0.67 10.76 0.32
C LEU A 15 1.60 11.58 -0.56
N SER A 16 1.16 11.92 -1.78
CA SER A 16 1.95 12.78 -2.66
C SER A 16 2.10 14.19 -2.09
N LYS A 17 1.04 14.73 -1.52
CA LYS A 17 1.09 16.05 -0.87
C LYS A 17 2.09 16.06 0.29
N ARG A 18 2.27 14.93 0.94
CA ARG A 18 3.21 14.78 2.06
C ARG A 18 4.64 14.51 1.60
N GLY A 19 4.84 14.41 0.28
CA GLY A 19 6.18 14.28 -0.29
C GLY A 19 6.63 12.86 -0.58
N HIS A 20 5.80 11.86 -0.27
CA HIS A 20 6.13 10.48 -0.59
C HIS A 20 5.92 10.24 -2.09
N LYS A 21 6.55 9.23 -2.64
CA LYS A 21 6.33 8.81 -4.02
C LYS A 21 5.45 7.58 -4.03
N ILE A 22 4.31 7.67 -4.71
CA ILE A 22 3.33 6.59 -4.76
C ILE A 22 2.90 6.39 -6.21
N PHE A 23 2.91 5.13 -6.63
CA PHE A 23 2.53 4.71 -7.97
C PHE A 23 1.50 3.59 -7.88
N ARG A 24 0.67 3.48 -8.92
CA ARG A 24 -0.22 2.33 -9.04
C ARG A 24 0.59 1.13 -9.49
N ALA A 25 0.40 0.00 -8.83
CA ALA A 25 1.06 -1.25 -9.20
C ALA A 25 0.01 -2.17 -9.82
N ASN A 26 0.10 -2.40 -11.11
CA ASN A 26 -0.85 -3.26 -11.82
C ASN A 26 -0.37 -4.70 -11.78
N ALA A 27 -1.17 -5.58 -11.17
CA ALA A 27 -0.86 -7.01 -11.11
C ALA A 27 -1.40 -7.72 -12.36
N GLY A 28 -0.88 -8.92 -12.62
CA GLY A 28 -1.36 -9.76 -13.70
C GLY A 28 -0.56 -9.64 -14.97
N LYS A 29 -1.26 -9.63 -16.11
CA LYS A 29 -0.65 -9.50 -17.44
C LYS A 29 -1.51 -8.64 -18.33
N ILE A 30 -0.86 -8.02 -19.31
CA ILE A 30 -1.56 -7.32 -20.39
C ILE A 30 -1.03 -7.84 -21.70
N GLN A 31 -1.84 -7.72 -22.75
CA GLN A 31 -1.42 -8.10 -24.07
C GLN A 31 -0.97 -6.86 -24.84
N ASP A 32 0.22 -6.94 -25.42
CA ASP A 32 0.72 -5.85 -26.26
C ASP A 32 -0.12 -5.81 -27.53
N ALA A 33 -0.80 -4.69 -27.78
CA ALA A 33 -1.69 -4.55 -28.93
C ALA A 33 -0.93 -4.62 -30.26
N ARG A 34 0.34 -4.25 -30.28
CA ARG A 34 1.14 -4.22 -31.49
C ARG A 34 1.68 -5.59 -31.87
N THR A 35 2.16 -6.36 -30.89
CA THR A 35 2.83 -7.64 -31.15
C THR A 35 1.97 -8.84 -30.78
N GLY A 36 0.90 -8.64 -30.01
CA GLY A 36 0.08 -9.74 -29.51
C GLY A 36 0.72 -10.52 -28.37
N MET A 37 1.91 -10.13 -27.95
CA MET A 37 2.60 -10.83 -26.87
C MET A 37 2.05 -10.44 -25.50
N TRP A 38 2.06 -11.39 -24.57
CA TRP A 38 1.65 -11.14 -23.19
C TRP A 38 2.81 -10.57 -22.40
N ILE A 39 2.54 -9.46 -21.70
CA ILE A 39 3.52 -8.80 -20.86
C ILE A 39 3.13 -9.03 -19.39
N LYS A 40 4.05 -9.62 -18.63
CA LYS A 40 3.82 -9.87 -17.22
C LYS A 40 4.04 -8.58 -16.43
N LEU A 41 3.05 -8.24 -15.62
CA LEU A 41 3.12 -7.07 -14.72
C LEU A 41 3.55 -7.57 -13.34
N PHE A 42 3.17 -6.84 -12.28
CA PHE A 42 3.46 -7.29 -10.92
C PHE A 42 2.76 -8.62 -10.66
N PRO A 43 3.31 -9.45 -9.78
CA PRO A 43 2.69 -10.75 -9.46
C PRO A 43 1.28 -10.59 -8.91
N LYS A 44 0.44 -11.57 -9.18
CA LYS A 44 -0.90 -11.60 -8.61
C LYS A 44 -0.81 -11.56 -7.09
N GLY A 45 -1.63 -10.73 -6.46
CA GLY A 45 -1.61 -10.56 -5.01
C GLY A 45 -0.74 -9.41 -4.53
N PHE A 46 0.08 -8.83 -5.41
CA PHE A 46 0.86 -7.66 -5.06
C PHE A 46 -0.07 -6.48 -4.73
N SER A 47 0.40 -5.55 -3.88
CA SER A 47 -0.39 -4.41 -3.44
C SER A 47 -0.83 -3.51 -4.59
N ASP A 48 -1.90 -2.75 -4.36
CA ASP A 48 -2.43 -1.82 -5.34
C ASP A 48 -1.52 -0.62 -5.59
N LEU A 49 -0.83 -0.18 -4.55
CA LEU A 49 0.05 0.99 -4.60
C LEU A 49 1.42 0.64 -4.07
N CYS A 50 2.44 1.26 -4.62
CA CYS A 50 3.81 1.10 -4.11
C CYS A 50 4.61 2.38 -4.37
N GLY A 51 5.76 2.49 -3.72
CA GLY A 51 6.62 3.65 -3.86
C GLY A 51 7.61 3.71 -2.73
N TRP A 52 7.92 4.93 -2.27
CA TRP A 52 8.87 5.04 -1.15
C TRP A 52 8.53 6.23 -0.26
N ARG A 53 8.93 6.09 0.99
CA ARG A 53 8.72 7.10 2.01
C ARG A 53 9.75 8.22 1.86
N LYS A 54 9.29 9.46 1.96
CA LYS A 54 10.14 10.63 1.78
C LYS A 54 11.31 10.66 2.78
N SER A 55 11.04 10.31 4.04
CA SER A 55 12.03 10.53 5.10
C SER A 55 13.27 9.64 4.99
N ASP A 56 13.12 8.43 4.46
CA ASP A 56 14.22 7.46 4.44
C ASP A 56 14.29 6.60 3.19
N GLY A 57 13.38 6.79 2.24
CA GLY A 57 13.38 6.02 1.01
C GLY A 57 12.89 4.59 1.19
N LYS A 58 12.31 4.25 2.34
CA LYS A 58 11.84 2.91 2.60
C LYS A 58 10.68 2.54 1.68
N PHE A 59 10.74 1.35 1.09
CA PHE A 59 9.72 0.91 0.15
C PHE A 59 8.36 0.81 0.82
N ILE A 60 7.34 1.28 0.13
CA ILE A 60 5.96 1.27 0.59
C ILE A 60 5.14 0.36 -0.31
N ALA A 61 4.31 -0.48 0.28
CA ALA A 61 3.35 -1.29 -0.45
C ALA A 61 2.01 -1.22 0.29
N ILE A 62 0.98 -0.70 -0.37
CA ILE A 62 -0.33 -0.50 0.24
C ILE A 62 -1.40 -1.23 -0.55
N GLU A 63 -2.11 -2.13 0.14
CA GLU A 63 -3.29 -2.78 -0.40
C GLU A 63 -4.50 -1.92 -0.05
N VAL A 64 -5.34 -1.61 -1.03
CA VAL A 64 -6.51 -0.75 -0.81
C VAL A 64 -7.78 -1.58 -0.78
N LYS A 65 -8.60 -1.37 0.25
CA LYS A 65 -9.91 -2.00 0.39
C LYS A 65 -10.91 -0.96 0.83
N ASN A 66 -12.17 -1.11 0.42
CA ASN A 66 -13.22 -0.29 1.01
C ASN A 66 -13.62 -0.93 2.35
N GLU A 67 -14.57 -0.33 3.06
CA GLU A 67 -14.88 -0.77 4.43
C GLU A 67 -15.38 -2.21 4.52
N LYS A 68 -15.91 -2.78 3.43
CA LYS A 68 -16.42 -4.14 3.42
C LYS A 68 -15.53 -5.13 2.68
N GLY A 69 -14.51 -4.63 1.99
CA GLY A 69 -13.63 -5.50 1.21
C GLY A 69 -12.76 -6.38 2.09
N LYS A 70 -12.49 -7.58 1.61
CA LYS A 70 -11.64 -8.54 2.31
C LYS A 70 -10.50 -8.95 1.40
N LEU A 71 -9.36 -9.30 2.00
CA LEU A 71 -8.23 -9.77 1.24
C LEU A 71 -8.54 -11.13 0.62
N ARG A 72 -8.18 -11.28 -0.65
CA ARG A 72 -8.23 -12.58 -1.32
C ARG A 72 -7.03 -13.43 -0.86
N PRO A 73 -7.09 -14.76 -1.07
CA PRO A 73 -5.99 -15.62 -0.60
C PRO A 73 -4.60 -15.20 -1.09
N GLU A 74 -4.47 -14.81 -2.35
CA GLU A 74 -3.16 -14.39 -2.87
C GLU A 74 -2.70 -13.07 -2.21
N GLN A 75 -3.64 -12.20 -1.85
CA GLN A 75 -3.31 -10.95 -1.15
C GLN A 75 -2.87 -11.23 0.29
N LYS A 76 -3.50 -12.23 0.93
CA LYS A 76 -3.09 -12.63 2.28
C LYS A 76 -1.68 -13.21 2.27
N ARG A 77 -1.37 -14.01 1.26
CA ARG A 77 -0.03 -14.59 1.13
C ARG A 77 1.01 -13.48 0.94
N PHE A 78 0.69 -12.49 0.13
CA PHE A 78 1.60 -11.35 -0.05
C PHE A 78 1.78 -10.58 1.26
N ALA A 79 0.70 -10.36 2.00
CA ALA A 79 0.77 -9.66 3.28
C ALA A 79 1.68 -10.40 4.26
N GLU A 80 1.57 -11.72 4.33
CA GLU A 80 2.41 -12.54 5.21
C GLU A 80 3.87 -12.45 4.81
N PHE A 81 4.14 -12.52 3.51
CA PHE A 81 5.50 -12.36 3.02
C PHE A 81 6.05 -10.98 3.33
N ALA A 82 5.28 -9.94 3.04
CA ALA A 82 5.71 -8.56 3.24
C ALA A 82 6.05 -8.28 4.71
N ALA A 83 5.34 -8.92 5.63
CA ALA A 83 5.59 -8.76 7.05
C ALA A 83 6.98 -9.24 7.47
N THR A 84 7.62 -10.09 6.67
CA THR A 84 8.97 -10.58 6.96
C THR A 84 10.05 -9.73 6.29
N GLN A 85 9.67 -8.71 5.52
CA GLN A 85 10.61 -7.91 4.74
C GLN A 85 10.80 -6.52 5.36
N PRO A 86 11.95 -5.88 5.12
CA PRO A 86 12.20 -4.54 5.67
C PRO A 86 11.52 -3.46 4.84
N ILE A 87 10.22 -3.57 4.67
CA ILE A 87 9.42 -2.63 3.90
C ILE A 87 8.22 -2.20 4.74
N ILE A 88 7.57 -1.14 4.28
CA ILE A 88 6.33 -0.66 4.90
C ILE A 88 5.18 -1.30 4.13
N TYR A 89 4.39 -2.13 4.80
CA TYR A 89 3.23 -2.75 4.19
C TYR A 89 2.00 -2.51 5.05
N GLY A 90 0.85 -2.32 4.41
CA GLY A 90 -0.40 -2.24 5.14
C GLY A 90 -1.61 -2.31 4.23
N VAL A 91 -2.75 -2.54 4.85
CA VAL A 91 -4.05 -2.51 4.18
C VAL A 91 -4.72 -1.21 4.60
N ALA A 92 -5.02 -0.35 3.63
CA ALA A 92 -5.63 0.94 3.90
C ALA A 92 -7.06 0.95 3.41
N ARG A 93 -7.97 1.34 4.28
CA ARG A 93 -9.39 1.48 3.95
C ARG A 93 -9.79 2.96 3.84
N SER A 94 -8.82 3.84 4.04
CA SER A 94 -9.01 5.29 3.97
C SER A 94 -7.65 5.95 3.80
N LYS A 95 -7.63 7.22 3.43
CA LYS A 95 -6.38 7.96 3.37
C LYS A 95 -5.77 8.12 4.76
N GLU A 96 -6.59 8.19 5.81
CA GLU A 96 -6.10 8.26 7.18
C GLU A 96 -5.33 6.99 7.55
N ASP A 97 -5.84 5.83 7.16
CA ASP A 97 -5.13 4.57 7.36
C ASP A 97 -3.76 4.60 6.67
N ALA A 98 -3.72 5.11 5.44
CA ALA A 98 -2.48 5.16 4.68
C ALA A 98 -1.44 6.06 5.33
N ILE A 99 -1.86 7.18 5.90
CA ILE A 99 -0.96 8.07 6.61
C ILE A 99 -0.32 7.35 7.79
N VAL A 100 -1.13 6.63 8.56
CA VAL A 100 -0.62 5.87 9.71
C VAL A 100 0.35 4.78 9.26
N ILE A 101 0.02 4.08 8.19
CA ILE A 101 0.90 3.02 7.66
C ILE A 101 2.25 3.59 7.27
N VAL A 102 2.27 4.69 6.55
CA VAL A 102 3.51 5.26 6.00
C VAL A 102 4.30 6.06 7.02
N GLU A 103 3.63 6.89 7.79
CA GLU A 103 4.30 7.81 8.71
C GLU A 103 4.26 7.34 10.16
N GLY A 104 3.41 6.34 10.43
CA GLY A 104 3.22 5.85 11.77
C GLY A 104 2.33 6.79 12.58
N GLU A 105 2.28 6.53 13.88
CA GLU A 105 1.54 7.37 14.79
C GLU A 105 2.34 8.63 15.08
N SER A 106 1.70 9.63 15.70
CA SER A 106 2.39 10.83 16.11
C SER A 106 3.53 10.46 17.06
N ASP A 107 4.54 11.31 17.13
CA ASP A 107 5.68 11.07 18.02
C ASP A 107 5.23 10.82 19.46
N GLU A 108 4.23 11.55 19.90
CA GLU A 108 3.67 11.40 21.23
C GLU A 108 3.08 10.01 21.43
N SER A 109 2.27 9.54 20.49
CA SER A 109 1.68 8.20 20.56
C SER A 109 2.76 7.12 20.53
N LYS A 110 3.77 7.30 19.73
CA LYS A 110 4.88 6.35 19.66
C LYS A 110 5.61 6.26 20.99
N THR A 111 5.83 7.38 21.62
CA THR A 111 6.50 7.43 22.93
C THR A 111 5.68 6.69 23.96
N GLU A 112 4.39 6.91 24.00
CA GLU A 112 3.50 6.22 24.91
C GLU A 112 3.53 4.71 24.67
N LYS A 113 3.47 4.28 23.43
CA LYS A 113 3.51 2.86 23.13
C LYS A 113 4.81 2.22 23.57
N LYS A 114 5.92 2.88 23.36
CA LYS A 114 7.21 2.37 23.83
C LYS A 114 7.23 2.22 25.33
N ALA A 115 6.69 3.20 26.02
CA ALA A 115 6.64 3.16 27.49
C ALA A 115 5.77 2.01 27.98
N THR A 116 4.64 1.76 27.32
CA THR A 116 3.71 0.73 27.76
C THR A 116 4.12 -0.67 27.34
N SER A 117 4.91 -0.79 26.31
CA SER A 117 5.31 -2.11 25.82
C SER A 117 6.46 -2.72 26.61
N LYS A 118 6.96 -2.01 27.55
CA LYS A 118 8.02 -2.50 28.43
C LYS A 118 7.45 -3.20 29.70
#